data_c84191eef2665a93c8417f34d5012678
#
_entry.id   c84191eef2665a93c8417f34d5012678
#
_cell.length_a   1.000
_cell.length_b   1.000
_cell.length_c   1.000
_cell.angle_alpha   90.00
_cell.angle_beta   90.00
_cell.angle_gamma   90.00
#
_symmetry.space_group_name_H-M   'P 1'
#
loop_
_entity.id
_entity.type
_entity.pdbx_description
1 polymer ?
#
loop_
_entity_poly.entity_id
_entity_poly.type
_entity_poly.pdbx_seq_one_letter_code
_entity_poly.pdbx_strand_id
1 'polypeptide(L)'
;MRFLLGVLLGYSMRGKQRPLITVLTALALIVYVIIPAIALLALRLDVQRERRMRPTQIQVPAVKGLRYEDAETKLHASNLNIRLLATRCELSLQPGLVIEQNPQPGEKVDRGYPVGVTIIATATSCRN
;
A
#
# COMPACT_ATOMS: atom_id res chain seq x y z
N MET A 1 -23.76 -36.72 -4.87
CA MET A 1 -23.09 -36.69 -6.19
C MET A 1 -23.66 -37.70 -7.20
N ARG A 2 -24.19 -38.82 -6.81
CA ARG A 2 -24.75 -39.86 -7.74
C ARG A 2 -26.10 -39.48 -8.37
N PHE A 3 -26.87 -38.58 -7.77
CA PHE A 3 -28.21 -38.16 -8.26
C PHE A 3 -28.13 -37.16 -9.43
N LEU A 4 -27.11 -36.32 -9.50
CA LEU A 4 -26.96 -35.32 -10.57
C LEU A 4 -26.52 -35.96 -11.91
N LEU A 5 -25.75 -37.05 -11.85
CA LEU A 5 -25.37 -37.82 -13.05
C LEU A 5 -26.54 -38.55 -13.71
N GLY A 6 -27.50 -39.02 -12.93
CA GLY A 6 -28.71 -39.69 -13.44
C GLY A 6 -29.65 -38.78 -14.20
N VAL A 7 -29.76 -37.52 -13.79
CA VAL A 7 -30.58 -36.51 -14.46
C VAL A 7 -29.99 -36.10 -15.80
N LEU A 8 -28.64 -35.95 -15.86
CA LEU A 8 -27.93 -35.59 -17.09
C LEU A 8 -27.98 -36.72 -18.15
N LEU A 9 -27.86 -37.98 -17.73
CA LEU A 9 -27.96 -39.14 -18.64
C LEU A 9 -29.38 -39.43 -19.09
N GLY A 10 -30.40 -39.20 -18.25
CA GLY A 10 -31.81 -39.38 -18.59
C GLY A 10 -32.35 -38.37 -19.61
N TYR A 11 -31.72 -37.20 -19.71
CA TYR A 11 -32.15 -36.16 -20.65
C TYR A 11 -31.64 -36.39 -22.09
N SER A 12 -30.62 -37.23 -22.27
CA SER A 12 -30.00 -37.49 -23.58
C SER A 12 -30.78 -38.46 -24.48
N MET A 13 -31.80 -39.19 -23.95
CA MET A 13 -32.45 -40.26 -24.72
C MET A 13 -33.87 -39.95 -25.18
N ARG A 14 -34.40 -38.76 -25.02
CA ARG A 14 -35.79 -38.50 -25.43
C ARG A 14 -35.91 -37.36 -26.43
N GLY A 15 -35.85 -37.75 -27.69
CA GLY A 15 -36.58 -37.02 -28.73
C GLY A 15 -35.80 -36.05 -29.56
N LYS A 16 -35.75 -36.38 -30.82
CA LYS A 16 -35.46 -35.62 -32.03
C LYS A 16 -36.22 -34.27 -32.12
N GLN A 17 -36.33 -33.53 -31.00
CA GLN A 17 -37.07 -32.29 -30.96
C GLN A 17 -36.34 -31.21 -30.19
N ARG A 18 -35.90 -30.20 -30.95
CA ARG A 18 -35.51 -28.84 -30.56
C ARG A 18 -34.06 -28.68 -30.16
N PRO A 19 -33.14 -28.70 -31.15
CA PRO A 19 -31.75 -28.26 -30.91
C PRO A 19 -31.67 -26.80 -30.37
N LEU A 20 -32.72 -26.01 -30.62
CA LEU A 20 -32.82 -24.64 -30.11
C LEU A 20 -32.93 -24.56 -28.59
N ILE A 21 -33.71 -25.46 -27.95
CA ILE A 21 -33.88 -25.41 -26.48
C ILE A 21 -32.60 -25.86 -25.78
N THR A 22 -31.92 -26.88 -26.29
CA THR A 22 -30.64 -27.35 -25.73
C THR A 22 -29.54 -26.34 -25.90
N VAL A 23 -29.50 -25.64 -27.03
CA VAL A 23 -28.55 -24.54 -27.25
C VAL A 23 -28.84 -23.35 -26.34
N LEU A 24 -30.11 -22.97 -26.17
CA LEU A 24 -30.52 -21.89 -25.28
C LEU A 24 -30.22 -22.20 -23.81
N THR A 25 -30.45 -23.44 -23.36
CA THR A 25 -30.11 -23.82 -21.97
C THR A 25 -28.62 -23.90 -21.74
N ALA A 26 -27.83 -24.36 -22.72
CA ALA A 26 -26.37 -24.35 -22.65
C ALA A 26 -25.82 -22.93 -22.59
N LEU A 27 -26.33 -22.01 -23.44
CA LEU A 27 -25.97 -20.60 -23.41
C LEU A 27 -26.32 -19.94 -22.07
N ALA A 28 -27.50 -20.22 -21.54
CA ALA A 28 -27.93 -19.69 -20.24
C ALA A 28 -27.02 -20.18 -19.09
N LEU A 29 -26.60 -21.44 -19.10
CA LEU A 29 -25.68 -22.01 -18.13
C LEU A 29 -24.27 -21.37 -18.26
N ILE A 30 -23.81 -21.17 -19.47
CA ILE A 30 -22.53 -20.49 -19.73
C ILE A 30 -22.56 -19.08 -19.17
N VAL A 31 -23.57 -18.30 -19.47
CA VAL A 31 -23.75 -16.93 -18.99
C VAL A 31 -23.85 -16.90 -17.45
N TYR A 32 -24.63 -17.80 -16.87
CA TYR A 32 -24.89 -17.81 -15.44
C TYR A 32 -23.68 -18.28 -14.60
N VAL A 33 -22.81 -19.12 -15.15
CA VAL A 33 -21.65 -19.67 -14.45
C VAL A 33 -20.36 -18.92 -14.80
N ILE A 34 -20.13 -18.64 -16.08
CA ILE A 34 -18.87 -18.07 -16.56
C ILE A 34 -18.76 -16.60 -16.21
N ILE A 35 -19.82 -15.81 -16.35
CA ILE A 35 -19.76 -14.38 -16.04
C ILE A 35 -19.41 -14.12 -14.58
N PRO A 36 -20.09 -14.72 -13.57
CA PRO A 36 -19.71 -14.49 -12.19
C PRO A 36 -18.33 -15.07 -11.84
N ALA A 37 -17.92 -16.17 -12.48
CA ALA A 37 -16.57 -16.71 -12.29
C ALA A 37 -15.48 -15.75 -12.78
N ILE A 38 -15.68 -15.13 -13.95
CA ILE A 38 -14.76 -14.11 -14.48
C ILE A 38 -14.77 -12.86 -13.60
N ALA A 39 -15.94 -12.41 -13.13
CA ALA A 39 -16.05 -11.27 -12.24
C ALA A 39 -15.32 -11.50 -10.91
N LEU A 40 -15.46 -12.69 -10.32
CA LEU A 40 -14.73 -13.06 -9.11
C LEU A 40 -13.22 -13.15 -9.33
N LEU A 41 -12.79 -13.65 -10.49
CA LEU A 41 -11.37 -13.71 -10.84
C LEU A 41 -10.79 -12.31 -11.04
N ALA A 42 -11.51 -11.42 -11.73
CA ALA A 42 -11.11 -10.03 -11.91
C ALA A 42 -10.98 -9.30 -10.58
N LEU A 43 -11.97 -9.46 -9.69
CA LEU A 43 -11.93 -8.89 -8.34
C LEU A 43 -10.73 -9.39 -7.52
N ARG A 44 -10.39 -10.68 -7.66
CA ARG A 44 -9.20 -11.24 -7.01
C ARG A 44 -7.89 -10.67 -7.54
N LEU A 45 -7.81 -10.43 -8.84
CA LEU A 45 -6.64 -9.84 -9.47
C LEU A 45 -6.45 -8.37 -9.06
N ASP A 46 -7.53 -7.60 -8.95
CA ASP A 46 -7.47 -6.20 -8.49
C ASP A 46 -7.01 -6.09 -7.03
N VAL A 47 -7.54 -6.93 -6.14
CA VAL A 47 -7.09 -6.99 -4.74
C VAL A 47 -5.60 -7.37 -4.64
N GLN A 48 -5.10 -8.23 -5.52
CA GLN A 48 -3.67 -8.56 -5.55
C GLN A 48 -2.81 -7.41 -6.09
N ARG A 49 -3.31 -6.64 -7.06
CA ARG A 49 -2.63 -5.44 -7.56
C ARG A 49 -2.49 -4.38 -6.49
N GLU A 50 -3.55 -4.09 -5.75
CA GLU A 50 -3.50 -3.12 -4.63
C GLU A 50 -2.52 -3.55 -3.54
N ARG A 51 -2.43 -4.86 -3.24
CA ARG A 51 -1.45 -5.38 -2.28
C ARG A 51 0.00 -5.20 -2.75
N ARG A 52 0.26 -5.31 -4.05
CA ARG A 52 1.59 -5.07 -4.63
C ARG A 52 1.96 -3.59 -4.71
N MET A 53 0.97 -2.72 -4.79
CA MET A 53 1.16 -1.27 -4.87
C MET A 53 1.11 -0.58 -3.51
N ARG A 54 0.90 -1.30 -2.41
CA ARG A 54 1.05 -0.70 -1.08
C ARG A 54 2.51 -0.30 -0.92
N PRO A 55 2.80 1.00 -0.83
CA PRO A 55 4.15 1.46 -0.56
C PRO A 55 4.65 0.76 0.71
N THR A 56 5.91 0.34 0.67
CA THR A 56 6.54 -0.30 1.83
C THR A 56 6.60 0.76 2.93
N GLN A 57 5.69 0.67 3.88
CA GLN A 57 5.65 1.59 5.02
C GLN A 57 6.87 1.36 5.89
N ILE A 58 7.58 2.44 6.17
CA ILE A 58 8.78 2.48 7.01
C ILE A 58 8.45 3.23 8.28
N GLN A 59 8.88 2.71 9.41
CA GLN A 59 8.77 3.45 10.68
C GLN A 59 9.83 4.54 10.74
N VAL A 60 9.40 5.75 11.10
CA VAL A 60 10.29 6.89 11.27
C VAL A 60 11.15 6.68 12.51
N PRO A 61 12.49 6.66 12.37
CA PRO A 61 13.39 6.55 13.52
C PRO A 61 13.42 7.84 14.33
N ALA A 62 13.76 7.74 15.61
CA ALA A 62 13.98 8.89 16.45
C ALA A 62 15.32 9.57 16.08
N VAL A 63 15.26 10.83 15.68
CA VAL A 63 16.43 11.65 15.34
C VAL A 63 16.56 12.91 16.21
N LYS A 64 15.57 13.16 17.07
CA LYS A 64 15.64 14.23 18.05
C LYS A 64 16.82 14.02 19.01
N GLY A 65 17.57 15.05 19.27
CA GLY A 65 18.78 15.01 20.12
C GLY A 65 20.07 14.59 19.38
N LEU A 66 19.99 14.28 18.09
CA LEU A 66 21.17 14.02 17.25
C LEU A 66 21.61 15.30 16.55
N ARG A 67 22.86 15.31 16.10
CA ARG A 67 23.33 16.35 15.17
C ARG A 67 22.69 16.13 13.80
N TYR A 68 22.56 17.20 13.03
CA TYR A 68 21.93 17.14 11.70
C TYR A 68 22.53 16.06 10.79
N GLU A 69 23.87 15.96 10.76
CA GLU A 69 24.61 14.99 9.94
C GLU A 69 24.32 13.53 10.37
N ASP A 70 24.25 13.28 11.68
CA ASP A 70 23.93 11.96 12.23
C ASP A 70 22.46 11.61 11.98
N ALA A 71 21.56 12.59 12.09
CA ALA A 71 20.15 12.45 11.78
C ALA A 71 19.93 12.11 10.30
N GLU A 72 20.64 12.80 9.40
CA GLU A 72 20.61 12.54 7.96
C GLU A 72 21.05 11.11 7.65
N THR A 73 22.20 10.70 8.17
CA THR A 73 22.72 9.33 7.98
C THR A 73 21.72 8.29 8.45
N LYS A 74 21.11 8.50 9.62
CA LYS A 74 20.13 7.57 10.21
C LYS A 74 18.84 7.48 9.38
N LEU A 75 18.35 8.60 8.87
CA LEU A 75 17.17 8.64 8.01
C LEU A 75 17.44 7.97 6.65
N HIS A 76 18.58 8.25 6.04
CA HIS A 76 18.99 7.60 4.80
C HIS A 76 19.15 6.09 4.95
N ALA A 77 19.71 5.61 6.05
CA ALA A 77 19.78 4.18 6.35
C ALA A 77 18.39 3.51 6.43
N SER A 78 17.36 4.29 6.79
CA SER A 78 15.97 3.86 6.81
C SER A 78 15.22 4.13 5.50
N ASN A 79 15.90 4.51 4.42
CA ASN A 79 15.30 4.91 3.14
C ASN A 79 14.30 6.09 3.27
N LEU A 80 14.58 7.02 4.15
CA LEU A 80 13.84 8.27 4.34
C LEU A 80 14.74 9.46 3.97
N ASN A 81 14.11 10.56 3.56
CA ASN A 81 14.83 11.80 3.27
C ASN A 81 14.74 12.75 4.46
N ILE A 82 15.73 13.64 4.62
CA ILE A 82 15.69 14.71 5.62
C ILE A 82 15.31 16.04 4.96
N ARG A 83 14.51 16.84 5.65
CA ARG A 83 14.16 18.20 5.24
C ARG A 83 14.25 19.14 6.42
N LEU A 84 15.01 20.22 6.27
CA LEU A 84 15.04 21.28 7.27
C LEU A 84 13.75 22.10 7.20
N LEU A 85 13.00 22.16 8.30
CA LEU A 85 11.77 22.94 8.42
C LEU A 85 12.05 24.34 8.98
N ALA A 86 12.82 24.42 10.05
CA ALA A 86 13.10 25.66 10.72
C ALA A 86 14.42 25.59 11.51
N THR A 87 14.95 26.75 11.81
CA THR A 87 16.05 26.93 12.76
C THR A 87 15.56 27.76 13.94
N ARG A 88 15.96 27.38 15.16
CA ARG A 88 15.66 28.13 16.38
C ARG A 88 16.94 28.62 17.02
N CYS A 89 16.88 29.84 17.52
CA CYS A 89 17.99 30.43 18.27
C CYS A 89 17.86 30.10 19.75
N GLU A 90 18.70 29.21 20.24
CA GLU A 90 18.77 28.87 21.64
C GLU A 90 20.24 28.80 22.08
N LEU A 91 20.69 29.78 22.86
CA LEU A 91 22.09 29.91 23.24
C LEU A 91 22.54 28.85 24.26
N SER A 92 21.60 28.16 24.89
CA SER A 92 21.90 27.10 25.87
C SER A 92 22.19 25.73 25.26
N LEU A 93 21.89 25.54 23.96
CA LEU A 93 22.02 24.28 23.27
C LEU A 93 23.10 24.35 22.17
N GLN A 94 23.68 23.21 21.83
CA GLN A 94 24.70 23.14 20.79
C GLN A 94 24.08 23.40 19.39
N PRO A 95 24.77 24.21 18.56
CA PRO A 95 24.33 24.46 17.19
C PRO A 95 24.27 23.17 16.37
N GLY A 96 23.26 23.06 15.48
CA GLY A 96 23.06 21.91 14.62
C GLY A 96 22.36 20.71 15.29
N LEU A 97 21.93 20.85 16.55
CA LEU A 97 21.18 19.81 17.23
C LEU A 97 19.73 19.80 16.77
N VAL A 98 19.20 18.62 16.48
CA VAL A 98 17.78 18.43 16.12
C VAL A 98 16.94 18.49 17.39
N ILE A 99 16.03 19.46 17.46
CA ILE A 99 15.14 19.67 18.62
C ILE A 99 13.72 19.18 18.39
N GLU A 100 13.29 19.19 17.14
CA GLU A 100 11.96 18.73 16.75
C GLU A 100 12.05 17.90 15.47
N GLN A 101 11.18 16.91 15.32
CA GLN A 101 11.01 16.15 14.10
C GLN A 101 9.51 15.94 13.78
N ASN A 102 9.19 15.91 12.51
CA ASN A 102 7.86 15.62 11.99
C ASN A 102 7.99 14.80 10.69
N PRO A 103 7.46 13.57 10.57
CA PRO A 103 6.58 12.86 11.53
C PRO A 103 7.27 12.43 12.82
N GLN A 104 6.44 12.06 13.80
CA GLN A 104 6.93 11.59 15.10
C GLN A 104 7.64 10.24 14.98
N PRO A 105 8.58 9.93 15.90
CA PRO A 105 9.21 8.61 15.93
C PRO A 105 8.17 7.50 16.07
N GLY A 106 8.32 6.44 15.24
CA GLY A 106 7.40 5.30 15.22
C GLY A 106 6.22 5.45 14.26
N GLU A 107 5.95 6.63 13.72
CA GLU A 107 4.94 6.79 12.67
C GLU A 107 5.34 6.03 11.40
N LYS A 108 4.34 5.53 10.68
CA LYS A 108 4.55 4.79 9.43
C LYS A 108 4.37 5.74 8.25
N VAL A 109 5.41 5.85 7.46
CA VAL A 109 5.44 6.68 6.25
C VAL A 109 5.90 5.87 5.05
N ASP A 110 5.68 6.38 3.87
CA ASP A 110 6.11 5.75 2.64
C ASP A 110 7.62 5.91 2.44
N ARG A 111 8.21 4.97 1.69
CA ARG A 111 9.63 5.02 1.33
C ARG A 111 9.96 6.34 0.63
N GLY A 112 11.06 6.98 1.03
CA GLY A 112 11.48 8.27 0.48
C GLY A 112 10.74 9.47 1.05
N TYR A 113 9.87 9.27 2.05
CA TYR A 113 9.15 10.38 2.69
C TYR A 113 10.13 11.37 3.34
N PRO A 114 9.94 12.69 3.16
CA PRO A 114 10.79 13.71 3.76
C PRO A 114 10.42 13.92 5.24
N VAL A 115 11.32 13.55 6.14
CA VAL A 115 11.20 13.83 7.57
C VAL A 115 11.69 15.25 7.83
N GLY A 116 10.79 16.11 8.29
CA GLY A 116 11.09 17.48 8.65
C GLY A 116 11.77 17.57 10.01
N VAL A 117 12.83 18.33 10.10
CA VAL A 117 13.57 18.57 11.35
C VAL A 117 13.73 20.06 11.62
N THR A 118 13.67 20.45 12.88
CA THR A 118 14.03 21.78 13.36
C THR A 118 15.34 21.68 14.13
N ILE A 119 16.31 22.52 13.79
CA ILE A 119 17.64 22.51 14.40
C ILE A 119 17.92 23.81 15.16
N ILE A 120 18.92 23.76 16.04
CA ILE A 120 19.47 24.95 16.68
C ILE A 120 20.37 25.70 15.70
N ALA A 121 20.14 27.00 15.54
CA ALA A 121 20.94 27.88 14.70
C ALA A 121 22.32 28.12 15.29
N THR A 122 23.28 28.41 14.44
CA THR A 122 24.60 28.93 14.89
C THR A 122 24.45 30.35 15.42
N ALA A 123 25.30 30.73 16.37
CA ALA A 123 25.29 32.07 16.97
C ALA A 123 25.36 33.20 15.92
N THR A 124 25.99 32.93 14.78
CA THR A 124 26.11 33.88 13.65
C THR A 124 24.74 34.08 12.95
N SER A 125 23.90 33.04 12.85
CA SER A 125 22.57 33.13 12.24
C SER A 125 21.52 33.79 13.13
N CYS A 126 21.78 33.89 14.44
CA CYS A 126 20.88 34.48 15.41
C CYS A 126 21.00 35.99 15.55
N ARG A 127 21.97 36.62 14.87
CA ARG A 127 22.28 38.04 15.06
C ARG A 127 21.61 38.96 14.02
N ASN A 128 20.90 38.42 13.05
CA ASN A 128 20.17 39.22 12.03
C ASN A 128 18.68 39.37 12.36
#